data_0bb8ead8e5df0fa40244ff7afa6a7700
#
_entry.id   0bb8ead8e5df0fa40244ff7afa6a7700
#
_cell.length_a   1.000
_cell.length_b   1.000
_cell.length_c   1.000
_cell.angle_alpha   90.00
_cell.angle_beta   90.00
_cell.angle_gamma   90.00
#
_symmetry.space_group_name_H-M   'P 1'
#
loop_
_entity.id
_entity.type
_entity.pdbx_description
1 polymer ?
#
loop_
_entity_poly.entity_id
_entity_poly.type
_entity_poly.pdbx_seq_one_letter_code
_entity_poly.pdbx_strand_id
1 'polypeptide(L)'
;MPIFRKDEMEATPDVARPHIKMIQYAGHLHKVGIVTYKKGDVPPPHYHTNDEQWIYILSGKLAVLLGDETTTADAGDLIFIPRNTVHGIRLLDDECTFFACKNKSGAGGLSEDYTDVTNLDELIEKLEMQE
;
A
#
# COMPACT_ATOMS: atom_id res chain seq x y z
N MET A 1 24.75 -2.12 14.98
CA MET A 1 23.77 -2.89 14.16
C MET A 1 22.41 -2.24 14.30
N PRO A 2 21.80 -1.76 13.20
CA PRO A 2 20.50 -1.09 13.30
C PRO A 2 19.37 -2.10 13.46
N ILE A 3 18.83 -2.13 14.65
CA ILE A 3 17.59 -2.86 14.94
C ILE A 3 16.57 -1.82 15.42
N PHE A 4 15.43 -1.79 14.75
CA PHE A 4 14.35 -0.88 15.08
C PHE A 4 13.37 -1.63 15.99
N ARG A 5 13.36 -1.28 17.27
CA ARG A 5 12.53 -1.96 18.27
C ARG A 5 11.08 -1.52 18.16
N LYS A 6 10.16 -2.46 18.33
CA LYS A 6 8.71 -2.19 18.18
C LYS A 6 8.21 -1.02 19.05
N ASP A 7 8.78 -0.85 20.24
CA ASP A 7 8.36 0.20 21.17
C ASP A 7 9.04 1.54 20.90
N GLU A 8 9.98 1.58 19.96
CA GLU A 8 10.76 2.77 19.60
C GLU A 8 10.42 3.29 18.20
N MET A 9 9.70 2.50 17.40
CA MET A 9 9.28 2.93 16.07
C MET A 9 8.08 3.86 16.18
N GLU A 10 8.15 5.01 15.49
CA GLU A 10 7.10 6.00 15.50
C GLU A 10 6.42 6.08 14.13
N ALA A 11 5.10 6.18 14.13
CA ALA A 11 4.35 6.40 12.92
C ALA A 11 4.52 7.84 12.47
N THR A 12 4.76 8.01 11.16
CA THR A 12 4.78 9.33 10.52
C THR A 12 3.56 9.46 9.62
N PRO A 13 3.05 10.67 9.40
CA PRO A 13 1.95 10.86 8.47
C PRO A 13 2.37 10.55 7.04
N ASP A 14 1.46 9.97 6.27
CA ASP A 14 1.63 9.91 4.82
C ASP A 14 1.54 11.33 4.23
N VAL A 15 2.41 11.64 3.27
CA VAL A 15 2.45 12.98 2.65
C VAL A 15 1.11 13.36 2.04
N ALA A 16 0.46 12.42 1.35
CA ALA A 16 -0.81 12.64 0.69
C ALA A 16 -2.02 12.45 1.62
N ARG A 17 -1.85 11.69 2.71
CA ARG A 17 -2.95 11.30 3.62
C ARG A 17 -2.46 11.30 5.07
N PRO A 18 -2.40 12.48 5.72
CA PRO A 18 -1.77 12.60 7.05
C PRO A 18 -2.43 11.79 8.18
N HIS A 19 -3.67 11.35 7.98
CA HIS A 19 -4.41 10.54 8.96
C HIS A 19 -4.08 9.04 8.91
N ILE A 20 -3.34 8.61 7.90
CA ILE A 20 -2.91 7.20 7.76
C ILE A 20 -1.66 6.99 8.62
N LYS A 21 -1.65 5.91 9.40
CA LYS A 21 -0.49 5.54 10.21
C LYS A 21 0.51 4.79 9.35
N MET A 22 1.74 5.28 9.29
CA MET A 22 2.79 4.69 8.49
C MET A 22 4.11 4.74 9.25
N ILE A 23 4.68 3.58 9.53
CA ILE A 23 6.05 3.45 10.03
C ILE A 23 6.91 3.13 8.82
N GLN A 24 7.88 4.00 8.47
CA GLN A 24 8.64 3.82 7.24
C GLN A 24 10.12 4.10 7.42
N TYR A 25 10.92 3.32 6.71
CA TYR A 25 12.38 3.43 6.68
C TYR A 25 12.90 3.21 5.27
N ALA A 26 14.04 3.80 4.97
CA ALA A 26 14.71 3.64 3.68
C ALA A 26 16.17 3.27 3.87
N GLY A 27 16.63 2.27 3.12
CA GLY A 27 18.03 1.95 2.97
C GLY A 27 18.59 2.55 1.69
N HIS A 28 19.67 1.97 1.15
CA HIS A 28 20.23 2.39 -0.13
C HIS A 28 19.39 1.96 -1.33
N LEU A 29 18.87 0.73 -1.29
CA LEU A 29 18.21 0.11 -2.43
C LEU A 29 16.71 -0.05 -2.22
N HIS A 30 16.25 -0.17 -0.98
CA HIS A 30 14.87 -0.44 -0.64
C HIS A 30 14.31 0.54 0.35
N LYS A 31 13.02 0.74 0.29
CA LYS A 31 12.24 1.40 1.32
C LYS A 31 11.16 0.45 1.81
N VAL A 32 10.89 0.49 3.10
CA VAL A 32 9.94 -0.42 3.74
C VAL A 32 9.00 0.35 4.64
N GLY A 33 7.85 -0.22 4.90
CA GLY A 33 6.91 0.39 5.83
C GLY A 33 5.93 -0.62 6.40
N ILE A 34 5.41 -0.26 7.56
CA ILE A 34 4.27 -0.92 8.17
C ILE A 34 3.14 0.11 8.11
N VAL A 35 2.11 -0.21 7.35
CA VAL A 35 1.02 0.72 7.03
C VAL A 35 -0.26 0.21 7.66
N THR A 36 -0.96 1.09 8.36
CA THR A 36 -2.28 0.79 8.91
C THR A 36 -3.30 1.73 8.30
N TYR A 37 -4.27 1.15 7.60
CA TYR A 37 -5.40 1.86 7.02
C TYR A 37 -6.67 1.56 7.80
N LYS A 38 -7.56 2.53 7.87
CA LYS A 38 -8.93 2.36 8.32
C LYS A 38 -9.87 2.35 7.12
N LYS A 39 -10.99 1.67 7.27
CA LYS A 39 -12.00 1.55 6.20
C LYS A 39 -12.40 2.94 5.70
N GLY A 40 -12.33 3.11 4.37
CA GLY A 40 -12.64 4.37 3.72
C GLY A 40 -11.45 5.33 3.56
N ASP A 41 -10.33 5.11 4.24
CA ASP A 41 -9.18 6.01 4.25
C ASP A 41 -8.00 5.47 3.42
N VAL A 42 -8.29 4.79 2.32
CA VAL A 42 -7.26 4.23 1.46
C VAL A 42 -6.97 5.14 0.27
N PRO A 43 -5.75 5.06 -0.30
CA PRO A 43 -5.46 5.75 -1.55
C PRO A 43 -6.34 5.22 -2.68
N PRO A 44 -6.73 6.09 -3.63
CA PRO A 44 -7.43 5.61 -4.82
C PRO A 44 -6.52 4.75 -5.69
N PRO A 45 -7.07 3.95 -6.62
CA PRO A 45 -6.25 3.21 -7.57
C PRO A 45 -5.24 4.10 -8.30
N HIS A 46 -4.03 3.59 -8.45
CA HIS A 46 -2.91 4.32 -9.03
C HIS A 46 -1.85 3.32 -9.54
N TYR A 47 -0.75 3.84 -10.09
CA TYR A 47 0.38 2.99 -10.46
C TYR A 47 1.70 3.72 -10.18
N HIS A 48 2.78 2.95 -10.15
CA HIS A 48 4.15 3.43 -9.95
C HIS A 48 4.96 3.16 -11.20
N THR A 49 5.66 4.16 -11.71
CA THR A 49 6.43 4.03 -12.95
C THR A 49 7.81 3.43 -12.72
N ASN A 50 8.40 3.68 -11.55
CA ASN A 50 9.77 3.27 -11.22
C ASN A 50 9.82 2.21 -10.12
N ASP A 51 8.80 2.09 -9.30
CA ASP A 51 8.77 1.21 -8.15
C ASP A 51 8.00 -0.07 -8.44
N GLU A 52 8.59 -1.20 -8.09
CA GLU A 52 7.84 -2.42 -7.85
C GLU A 52 7.60 -2.54 -6.35
N GLN A 53 6.54 -3.23 -5.96
CA GLN A 53 6.11 -3.28 -4.57
C GLN A 53 5.69 -4.68 -4.16
N TRP A 54 6.07 -5.06 -2.95
CA TRP A 54 5.58 -6.24 -2.26
C TRP A 54 4.76 -5.81 -1.06
N ILE A 55 3.65 -6.48 -0.82
CA ILE A 55 2.80 -6.26 0.35
C ILE A 55 2.54 -7.59 1.03
N TYR A 56 2.85 -7.65 2.32
CA TYR A 56 2.51 -8.81 3.15
C TYR A 56 1.48 -8.38 4.18
N ILE A 57 0.28 -8.98 4.15
CA ILE A 57 -0.81 -8.59 5.03
C ILE A 57 -0.59 -9.19 6.42
N LEU A 58 -0.54 -8.34 7.43
CA LEU A 58 -0.35 -8.72 8.82
C LEU A 58 -1.70 -8.92 9.52
N SER A 59 -2.69 -8.10 9.21
CA SER A 59 -4.04 -8.21 9.77
C SER A 59 -5.07 -7.58 8.84
N GLY A 60 -6.29 -8.08 8.87
CA GLY A 60 -7.40 -7.56 8.09
C GLY A 60 -7.57 -8.27 6.75
N LYS A 61 -8.62 -7.88 6.04
CA LYS A 61 -9.00 -8.44 4.74
C LYS A 61 -9.26 -7.33 3.74
N LEU A 62 -8.78 -7.52 2.52
CA LEU A 62 -8.83 -6.53 1.45
C LEU A 62 -9.53 -7.09 0.20
N ALA A 63 -10.28 -6.24 -0.49
CA ALA A 63 -10.47 -6.37 -1.93
C ALA A 63 -9.27 -5.75 -2.62
N VAL A 64 -8.73 -6.38 -3.63
CA VAL A 64 -7.52 -5.96 -4.34
C VAL A 64 -7.80 -5.87 -5.83
N LEU A 65 -7.44 -4.73 -6.41
CA LEU A 65 -7.36 -4.55 -7.86
C LEU A 65 -5.89 -4.66 -8.26
N LEU A 66 -5.60 -5.51 -9.24
CA LEU A 66 -4.24 -5.67 -9.78
C LEU A 66 -4.35 -5.79 -11.29
N GLY A 67 -3.90 -4.75 -11.99
CA GLY A 67 -4.17 -4.63 -13.42
C GLY A 67 -5.66 -4.44 -13.68
N ASP A 68 -6.27 -5.36 -14.37
CA ASP A 68 -7.71 -5.38 -14.65
C ASP A 68 -8.47 -6.48 -13.88
N GLU A 69 -7.79 -7.18 -12.99
CA GLU A 69 -8.36 -8.25 -12.17
C GLU A 69 -8.62 -7.79 -10.75
N THR A 70 -9.70 -8.31 -10.15
CA THR A 70 -10.00 -8.10 -8.74
C THR A 70 -10.07 -9.44 -8.01
N THR A 71 -9.63 -9.43 -6.77
CA THR A 71 -9.67 -10.60 -5.89
C THR A 71 -9.73 -10.13 -4.44
N THR A 72 -9.71 -11.07 -3.50
CA THR A 72 -9.56 -10.77 -2.07
C THR A 72 -8.24 -11.30 -1.57
N ALA A 73 -7.71 -10.65 -0.54
CA ALA A 73 -6.53 -11.11 0.19
C ALA A 73 -6.72 -10.84 1.67
N ASP A 74 -6.17 -11.69 2.52
CA ASP A 74 -6.24 -11.52 3.96
C ASP A 74 -4.91 -11.84 4.65
N ALA A 75 -4.89 -11.78 5.97
CA ALA A 75 -3.67 -11.94 6.77
C ALA A 75 -2.89 -13.20 6.35
N GLY A 76 -1.61 -13.05 6.10
CA GLY A 76 -0.72 -14.11 5.63
C GLY A 76 -0.55 -14.16 4.10
N ASP A 77 -1.34 -13.40 3.34
CA ASP A 77 -1.18 -13.35 1.89
C ASP A 77 -0.10 -12.35 1.48
N LEU A 78 0.61 -12.67 0.41
CA LEU A 78 1.66 -11.85 -0.18
C LEU A 78 1.21 -11.37 -1.55
N ILE A 79 1.30 -10.06 -1.78
CA ILE A 79 0.91 -9.42 -3.04
C ILE A 79 2.16 -8.84 -3.69
N PHE A 80 2.36 -9.11 -4.97
CA PHE A 80 3.38 -8.46 -5.78
C PHE A 80 2.74 -7.51 -6.78
N ILE A 81 3.21 -6.26 -6.79
CA ILE A 81 2.73 -5.22 -7.69
C ILE A 81 3.89 -4.82 -8.60
N PRO A 82 3.90 -5.27 -9.87
CA PRO A 82 4.93 -4.86 -10.82
C PRO A 82 4.88 -3.36 -11.12
N ARG A 83 5.98 -2.81 -11.65
CA ARG A 83 5.99 -1.44 -12.15
C ARG A 83 4.91 -1.25 -13.23
N ASN A 84 4.38 -0.04 -13.34
CA ASN A 84 3.38 0.35 -14.34
C ASN A 84 2.07 -0.46 -14.28
N THR A 85 1.82 -1.13 -13.16
CA THR A 85 0.61 -1.92 -12.96
C THR A 85 -0.35 -1.14 -12.07
N VAL A 86 -1.51 -0.79 -12.62
CA VAL A 86 -2.58 -0.14 -11.87
C VAL A 86 -3.02 -1.06 -10.75
N HIS A 87 -3.14 -0.53 -9.55
CA HIS A 87 -3.57 -1.28 -8.39
C HIS A 87 -4.35 -0.41 -7.43
N GLY A 88 -5.14 -1.05 -6.60
CA GLY A 88 -5.91 -0.40 -5.56
C GLY A 88 -6.43 -1.42 -4.58
N ILE A 89 -6.88 -0.93 -3.45
CA ILE A 89 -7.42 -1.76 -2.38
C ILE A 89 -8.70 -1.14 -1.82
N ARG A 90 -9.54 -2.00 -1.26
CA ARG A 90 -10.68 -1.59 -0.45
C ARG A 90 -10.70 -2.49 0.79
N LEU A 91 -10.81 -1.91 1.97
CA LEU A 91 -10.88 -2.70 3.19
C LEU A 91 -12.23 -3.38 3.30
N LEU A 92 -12.20 -4.68 3.58
CA LEU A 92 -13.39 -5.47 3.90
C LEU A 92 -13.59 -5.58 5.41
N ASP A 93 -12.54 -5.30 6.20
CA ASP A 93 -12.59 -5.15 7.65
C ASP A 93 -12.48 -3.66 8.01
N ASP A 94 -12.68 -3.32 9.28
CA ASP A 94 -12.60 -1.93 9.76
C ASP A 94 -11.18 -1.37 9.66
N GLU A 95 -10.17 -2.23 9.77
CA GLU A 95 -8.76 -1.85 9.76
C GLU A 95 -7.94 -2.95 9.09
N CYS A 96 -6.86 -2.54 8.43
CA CYS A 96 -5.90 -3.47 7.85
C CYS A 96 -4.48 -2.94 8.07
N THR A 97 -3.59 -3.83 8.47
CA THR A 97 -2.16 -3.54 8.63
C THR A 97 -1.36 -4.47 7.73
N PHE A 98 -0.41 -3.88 6.99
CA PHE A 98 0.46 -4.66 6.12
C PHE A 98 1.89 -4.13 6.14
N PHE A 99 2.84 -5.00 5.80
CA PHE A 99 4.22 -4.64 5.53
C PHE A 99 4.40 -4.43 4.04
N ALA A 100 4.97 -3.29 3.66
CA ALA A 100 5.27 -2.96 2.28
C ALA A 100 6.76 -2.83 2.06
N CYS A 101 7.25 -3.33 0.93
CA CYS A 101 8.63 -3.18 0.50
C CYS A 101 8.64 -2.72 -0.95
N LYS A 102 9.36 -1.63 -1.22
CA LYS A 102 9.54 -1.07 -2.56
C LYS A 102 11.01 -0.85 -2.82
N ASN A 103 11.42 -0.81 -4.08
CA ASN A 103 12.74 -0.26 -4.42
C ASN A 103 12.73 1.24 -4.14
N LYS A 104 13.92 1.78 -3.84
CA LYS A 104 14.03 3.19 -3.51
C LYS A 104 14.04 4.05 -4.77
N SER A 105 13.13 5.02 -4.82
CA SER A 105 13.12 6.11 -5.80
C SER A 105 12.85 7.41 -5.05
N GLY A 106 13.23 8.53 -5.62
CA GLY A 106 13.05 9.84 -4.99
C GLY A 106 13.79 9.93 -3.65
N ALA A 107 13.18 10.57 -2.66
CA ALA A 107 13.75 10.79 -1.33
C ALA A 107 13.56 9.58 -0.39
N GLY A 108 12.89 8.53 -0.82
CA GLY A 108 12.73 7.29 -0.07
C GLY A 108 11.43 7.17 0.73
N GLY A 109 10.46 8.04 0.54
CA GLY A 109 9.13 7.88 1.12
C GLY A 109 8.32 6.82 0.37
N LEU A 110 7.47 6.06 1.09
CA LEU A 110 6.64 5.02 0.47
C LEU A 110 5.61 5.57 -0.52
N SER A 111 5.18 6.81 -0.33
CA SER A 111 4.17 7.45 -1.18
C SER A 111 4.76 8.21 -2.37
N GLU A 112 6.07 8.15 -2.59
CA GLU A 112 6.70 8.71 -3.78
C GLU A 112 6.51 7.78 -4.97
N ASP A 113 6.70 8.32 -6.18
CA ASP A 113 6.48 7.60 -7.44
C ASP A 113 5.03 7.11 -7.56
N TYR A 114 4.12 8.08 -7.60
CA TYR A 114 2.67 7.83 -7.59
C TYR A 114 2.06 8.51 -8.82
N THR A 115 1.32 7.75 -9.62
CA THR A 115 0.64 8.28 -10.81
C THR A 115 -0.85 7.96 -10.75
N ASP A 116 -1.68 8.99 -10.87
CA ASP A 116 -3.14 8.84 -10.89
C ASP A 116 -3.60 8.19 -12.19
N VAL A 117 -4.70 7.46 -12.09
CA VAL A 117 -5.36 6.86 -13.25
C VAL A 117 -6.41 7.81 -13.83
N THR A 118 -6.74 7.64 -15.12
CA THR A 118 -7.75 8.45 -15.80
C THR A 118 -9.16 7.86 -15.70
N ASN A 119 -9.28 6.57 -15.41
CA ASN A 119 -10.56 5.84 -15.31
C ASN A 119 -10.89 5.46 -13.86
N LEU A 120 -10.69 6.38 -12.94
CA LEU A 120 -10.78 6.14 -11.49
C LEU A 120 -12.13 5.57 -11.06
N ASP A 121 -13.23 6.15 -11.55
CA ASP A 121 -14.58 5.73 -11.14
C ASP A 121 -14.87 4.28 -11.53
N GLU A 122 -14.44 3.87 -12.71
CA GLU A 122 -14.56 2.49 -13.18
C GLU A 122 -13.80 1.52 -12.28
N LEU A 123 -12.58 1.89 -11.89
CA LEU A 123 -11.73 1.03 -11.05
C LEU A 123 -12.26 0.92 -9.62
N ILE A 124 -12.78 2.01 -9.08
CA ILE A 124 -13.41 2.00 -7.76
C ILE A 124 -14.64 1.10 -7.77
N GLU A 125 -15.45 1.18 -8.82
CA GLU A 125 -16.62 0.32 -8.96
C GLU A 125 -16.26 -1.15 -8.99
N LYS A 126 -15.21 -1.52 -9.72
CA LYS A 126 -14.69 -2.90 -9.72
C LYS A 126 -14.30 -3.38 -8.33
N LEU A 127 -13.61 -2.54 -7.55
CA LEU A 127 -13.23 -2.86 -6.17
C LEU A 127 -14.45 -3.02 -5.26
N GLU A 128 -15.47 -2.18 -5.42
CA GLU A 128 -16.69 -2.23 -4.61
C GLU A 128 -17.49 -3.50 -4.87
N MET A 129 -17.42 -4.07 -6.06
CA MET A 129 -18.11 -5.31 -6.41
C MET A 129 -17.42 -6.54 -5.85
N GLN A 130 -16.17 -6.45 -5.40
CA GLN A 130 -15.40 -7.56 -4.85
C GLN A 130 -15.66 -7.70 -3.34
N GLU A 131 -16.05 -8.88 -2.92
CA GLU A 131 -16.31 -9.21 -1.51
C GLU A 131 -15.55 -10.45 -1.06
#